data_5bdb9b0001123c4a844add6f95a96f83
#
_entry.id   5bdb9b0001123c4a844add6f95a96f83
#
_cell.length_a   1.000
_cell.length_b   1.000
_cell.length_c   1.000
_cell.angle_alpha   90.00
_cell.angle_beta   90.00
_cell.angle_gamma   90.00
#
_symmetry.space_group_name_H-M   'P 1'
#
loop_
_entity.id
_entity.type
_entity.pdbx_description
1 polymer ?
#
loop_
_entity_poly.entity_id
_entity_poly.type
_entity_poly.pdbx_seq_one_letter_code
_entity_poly.pdbx_strand_id
1 'polypeptide(L)'
;MKSTAKELALGGMFTALGVVFLCLGGIVPLALYACPILASAVLLPVRENCRRSVVWSCYAAIAVLGTLLGPDKESALLFVFLGYYPIVKPRFDAIRRQPLRLAAKLLLAIAAVGAEYAFLLFVLRLEAVVTELSSTAPALLWATAALGLALFLLYDLCLNRLTVLYRRRRK
;
A
#
# COMPACT_ATOMS: atom_id res chain seq x y z
N MET A 1 10.02 17.34 -23.50
CA MET A 1 9.24 17.82 -22.33
C MET A 1 7.93 17.07 -22.29
N LYS A 2 7.64 16.31 -21.22
CA LYS A 2 6.31 15.69 -21.04
C LYS A 2 5.31 16.81 -20.77
N SER A 3 4.20 16.83 -21.48
CA SER A 3 3.17 17.85 -21.27
C SER A 3 2.58 17.67 -19.87
N THR A 4 2.60 18.70 -19.05
CA THR A 4 2.06 18.71 -17.67
C THR A 4 0.59 18.26 -17.66
N ALA A 5 -0.17 18.60 -18.69
CA ALA A 5 -1.56 18.18 -18.86
C ALA A 5 -1.71 16.64 -18.99
N LYS A 6 -0.81 15.99 -19.75
CA LYS A 6 -0.84 14.52 -19.91
C LYS A 6 -0.48 13.82 -18.59
N GLU A 7 0.48 14.34 -17.84
CA GLU A 7 0.84 13.79 -16.53
C GLU A 7 -0.31 13.93 -15.53
N LEU A 8 -1.01 15.07 -15.56
CA LEU A 8 -2.15 15.33 -14.67
C LEU A 8 -3.35 14.45 -15.02
N ALA A 9 -3.68 14.31 -16.30
CA ALA A 9 -4.76 13.44 -16.77
C ALA A 9 -4.49 11.97 -16.41
N LEU A 10 -3.27 11.49 -16.65
CA LEU A 10 -2.85 10.14 -16.30
C LEU A 10 -2.92 9.93 -14.77
N GLY A 11 -2.39 10.87 -14.00
CA GLY A 11 -2.45 10.84 -12.54
C GLY A 11 -3.89 10.79 -12.04
N GLY A 12 -4.78 11.64 -12.55
CA GLY A 12 -6.20 11.67 -12.17
C GLY A 12 -6.92 10.34 -12.45
N MET A 13 -6.71 9.76 -13.63
CA MET A 13 -7.31 8.49 -14.02
C MET A 13 -6.87 7.34 -13.07
N PHE A 14 -5.57 7.25 -12.79
CA PHE A 14 -5.07 6.23 -11.88
C PHE A 14 -5.45 6.50 -10.41
N THR A 15 -5.58 7.77 -10.01
CA THR A 15 -6.11 8.13 -8.69
C THR A 15 -7.55 7.65 -8.53
N ALA A 16 -8.42 7.90 -9.51
CA ALA A 16 -9.80 7.41 -9.50
C ALA A 16 -9.86 5.88 -9.40
N LEU A 17 -9.03 5.17 -10.19
CA LEU A 17 -8.94 3.72 -10.13
C LEU A 17 -8.48 3.22 -8.75
N GLY A 18 -7.51 3.88 -8.13
CA GLY A 18 -7.04 3.56 -6.78
C GLY A 18 -8.14 3.72 -5.72
N VAL A 19 -8.92 4.80 -5.80
CA VAL A 19 -10.06 5.03 -4.90
C VAL A 19 -11.13 3.96 -5.09
N VAL A 20 -11.45 3.59 -6.35
CA VAL A 20 -12.42 2.52 -6.64
C VAL A 20 -11.97 1.18 -6.00
N PHE A 21 -10.68 0.82 -6.09
CA PHE A 21 -10.17 -0.37 -5.42
C PHE A 21 -10.35 -0.31 -3.90
N LEU A 22 -10.09 0.84 -3.26
CA LEU A 22 -10.30 0.98 -1.82
C LEU A 22 -11.78 0.87 -1.43
N CYS A 23 -12.67 1.42 -2.23
CA CYS A 23 -14.13 1.28 -2.00
C CYS A 23 -14.60 -0.18 -2.16
N LEU A 24 -14.04 -0.93 -3.11
CA LEU A 24 -14.36 -2.35 -3.31
C LEU A 24 -13.87 -3.22 -2.14
N GLY A 25 -12.79 -2.83 -1.46
CA GLY A 25 -12.24 -3.55 -0.32
C GLY A 25 -13.22 -3.74 0.83
N GLY A 26 -14.09 -2.77 1.08
CA GLY A 26 -15.10 -2.86 2.12
C GLY A 26 -16.37 -3.64 1.74
N ILE A 27 -16.53 -4.03 0.46
CA ILE A 27 -17.71 -4.77 -0.01
C ILE A 27 -17.45 -6.29 0.04
N VAL A 28 -16.20 -6.70 -0.20
CA VAL A 28 -15.82 -8.11 -0.29
C VAL A 28 -14.89 -8.46 0.87
N PRO A 29 -15.29 -9.33 1.83
CA PRO A 29 -14.50 -9.61 3.05
C PRO A 29 -13.07 -10.09 2.79
N LEU A 30 -12.86 -10.90 1.75
CA LEU A 30 -11.54 -11.39 1.32
C LEU A 30 -10.67 -10.31 0.63
N ALA A 31 -11.29 -9.22 0.19
CA ALA A 31 -10.62 -8.13 -0.52
C ALA A 31 -10.04 -7.05 0.40
N LEU A 32 -10.28 -7.15 1.72
CA LEU A 32 -9.82 -6.19 2.73
C LEU A 32 -8.32 -5.87 2.59
N TYR A 33 -7.49 -6.88 2.42
CA TYR A 33 -6.04 -6.72 2.24
C TYR A 33 -5.62 -6.64 0.77
N ALA A 34 -6.35 -7.30 -0.13
CA ALA A 34 -6.01 -7.32 -1.56
C ALA A 34 -6.27 -5.97 -2.23
N CYS A 35 -7.35 -5.28 -1.89
CA CYS A 35 -7.71 -4.01 -2.50
C CYS A 35 -6.73 -2.87 -2.22
N PRO A 36 -6.22 -2.64 -0.99
CA PRO A 36 -5.16 -1.68 -0.73
C PRO A 36 -3.86 -2.00 -1.49
N ILE A 37 -3.53 -3.29 -1.62
CA ILE A 37 -2.39 -3.76 -2.41
C ILE A 37 -2.57 -3.40 -3.89
N LEU A 38 -3.74 -3.65 -4.46
CA LEU A 38 -4.06 -3.26 -5.84
C LEU A 38 -4.07 -1.75 -6.03
N ALA A 39 -4.68 -1.00 -5.11
CA ALA A 39 -4.67 0.46 -5.11
C ALA A 39 -3.24 1.02 -5.10
N SER A 40 -2.33 0.42 -4.33
CA SER A 40 -0.93 0.82 -4.31
C SER A 40 -0.20 0.45 -5.61
N ALA A 41 -0.51 -0.70 -6.22
CA ALA A 41 0.08 -1.13 -7.50
C ALA A 41 -0.29 -0.18 -8.65
N VAL A 42 -1.46 0.47 -8.57
CA VAL A 42 -1.91 1.51 -9.52
C VAL A 42 -0.94 2.70 -9.59
N LEU A 43 -0.18 2.98 -8.53
CA LEU A 43 0.84 4.04 -8.52
C LEU A 43 2.07 3.70 -9.37
N LEU A 44 2.29 2.43 -9.75
CA LEU A 44 3.43 2.02 -10.59
C LEU A 44 3.45 2.71 -11.97
N PRO A 45 2.37 2.68 -12.79
CA PRO A 45 2.32 3.38 -14.06
C PRO A 45 2.52 4.88 -13.92
N VAL A 46 1.95 5.48 -12.86
CA VAL A 46 2.12 6.91 -12.58
C VAL A 46 3.58 7.22 -12.28
N ARG A 47 4.26 6.40 -11.46
CA ARG A 47 5.67 6.54 -11.12
C ARG A 47 6.60 6.47 -12.35
N GLU A 48 6.32 5.57 -13.28
CA GLU A 48 7.15 5.36 -14.46
C GLU A 48 6.93 6.45 -15.54
N ASN A 49 5.79 7.15 -15.52
CA ASN A 49 5.40 8.11 -16.55
C ASN A 49 5.40 9.57 -16.10
N CYS A 50 5.18 9.83 -14.82
CA CYS A 50 4.99 11.17 -14.29
C CYS A 50 6.18 11.62 -13.42
N ARG A 51 6.23 12.92 -13.14
CA ARG A 51 7.19 13.49 -12.19
C ARG A 51 6.87 13.02 -10.78
N ARG A 52 7.89 12.95 -9.96
CA ARG A 52 7.79 12.48 -8.58
C ARG A 52 6.73 13.24 -7.75
N SER A 53 6.60 14.55 -7.98
CA SER A 53 5.59 15.38 -7.31
C SER A 53 4.17 14.88 -7.63
N VAL A 54 3.85 14.59 -8.90
CA VAL A 54 2.55 14.06 -9.31
C VAL A 54 2.25 12.73 -8.65
N VAL A 55 3.24 11.84 -8.53
CA VAL A 55 3.07 10.53 -7.89
C VAL A 55 2.69 10.67 -6.42
N TRP A 56 3.36 11.57 -5.69
CA TRP A 56 3.03 11.85 -4.29
C TRP A 56 1.65 12.50 -4.14
N SER A 57 1.27 13.41 -5.06
CA SER A 57 -0.07 14.00 -5.07
C SER A 57 -1.15 12.94 -5.33
N CYS A 58 -0.92 11.99 -6.24
CA CYS A 58 -1.84 10.87 -6.49
C CYS A 58 -1.97 9.98 -5.26
N TYR A 59 -0.85 9.63 -4.60
CA TYR A 59 -0.88 8.86 -3.36
C TYR A 59 -1.69 9.57 -2.27
N ALA A 60 -1.43 10.88 -2.04
CA ALA A 60 -2.15 11.67 -1.04
C ALA A 60 -3.65 11.77 -1.37
N ALA A 61 -3.99 11.95 -2.65
CA ALA A 61 -5.38 12.00 -3.08
C ALA A 61 -6.11 10.66 -2.85
N ILE A 62 -5.49 9.53 -3.20
CA ILE A 62 -6.06 8.20 -2.94
C ILE A 62 -6.21 7.97 -1.43
N ALA A 63 -5.21 8.34 -0.62
CA ALA A 63 -5.25 8.19 0.83
C ALA A 63 -6.41 8.99 1.46
N VAL A 64 -6.54 10.28 1.10
CA VAL A 64 -7.59 11.16 1.62
C VAL A 64 -8.98 10.70 1.14
N LEU A 65 -9.14 10.48 -0.15
CA LEU A 65 -10.43 10.05 -0.72
C LEU A 65 -10.82 8.65 -0.24
N GLY A 66 -9.85 7.73 -0.14
CA GLY A 66 -10.09 6.38 0.36
C GLY A 66 -10.54 6.37 1.83
N THR A 67 -9.94 7.21 2.68
CA THR A 67 -10.38 7.33 4.09
C THR A 67 -11.73 8.01 4.25
N LEU A 68 -12.09 8.93 3.36
CA LEU A 68 -13.38 9.63 3.39
C LEU A 68 -14.51 8.80 2.80
N LEU A 69 -14.29 8.22 1.63
CA LEU A 69 -15.32 7.51 0.83
C LEU A 69 -15.35 6.01 1.10
N GLY A 70 -14.23 5.42 1.54
CA GLY A 70 -14.11 3.98 1.78
C GLY A 70 -15.05 3.53 2.90
N PRO A 71 -15.85 2.47 2.67
CA PRO A 71 -16.74 1.90 3.67
C PRO A 71 -15.97 1.27 4.83
N ASP A 72 -14.76 0.78 4.55
CA ASP A 72 -13.89 0.15 5.54
C ASP A 72 -12.68 1.02 5.85
N LYS A 73 -12.56 1.43 7.13
CA LYS A 73 -11.50 2.32 7.60
C LYS A 73 -10.17 1.60 7.75
N GLU A 74 -10.19 0.31 8.07
CA GLU A 74 -8.98 -0.50 8.23
C GLU A 74 -8.25 -0.64 6.88
N SER A 75 -8.97 -1.02 5.83
CA SER A 75 -8.43 -1.10 4.46
C SER A 75 -7.85 0.24 3.97
N ALA A 76 -8.55 1.36 4.26
CA ALA A 76 -8.07 2.69 3.90
C ALA A 76 -6.81 3.08 4.66
N LEU A 77 -6.72 2.77 5.96
CA LEU A 77 -5.54 3.04 6.78
C LEU A 77 -4.35 2.17 6.37
N LEU A 78 -4.58 0.89 6.05
CA LEU A 78 -3.56 0.01 5.50
C LEU A 78 -2.94 0.62 4.23
N PHE A 79 -3.76 1.23 3.37
CA PHE A 79 -3.24 1.97 2.21
C PHE A 79 -2.45 3.21 2.64
N VAL A 80 -2.89 3.98 3.63
CA VAL A 80 -2.17 5.16 4.13
C VAL A 80 -0.76 4.77 4.63
N PHE A 81 -0.64 3.68 5.38
CA PHE A 81 0.65 3.28 5.98
C PHE A 81 1.52 2.44 5.05
N LEU A 82 0.96 1.69 4.12
CA LEU A 82 1.72 0.80 3.22
C LEU A 82 1.68 1.22 1.73
N GLY A 83 0.68 1.99 1.32
CA GLY A 83 0.44 2.34 -0.10
C GLY A 83 1.53 3.18 -0.75
N TYR A 84 2.35 3.89 0.03
CA TYR A 84 3.51 4.63 -0.50
C TYR A 84 4.70 3.72 -0.87
N TYR A 85 4.67 2.45 -0.50
CA TYR A 85 5.76 1.51 -0.73
C TYR A 85 6.27 1.46 -2.19
N PRO A 86 5.41 1.40 -3.24
CA PRO A 86 5.86 1.40 -4.62
C PRO A 86 6.66 2.64 -5.00
N ILE A 87 6.42 3.79 -4.32
CA ILE A 87 7.13 5.05 -4.57
C ILE A 87 8.54 5.01 -3.99
N VAL A 88 8.70 4.41 -2.80
CA VAL A 88 9.96 4.38 -2.05
C VAL A 88 10.81 3.15 -2.41
N LYS A 89 10.18 2.07 -2.90
CA LYS A 89 10.81 0.80 -3.27
C LYS A 89 12.13 0.93 -4.06
N PRO A 90 12.27 1.81 -5.09
CA PRO A 90 13.52 1.92 -5.83
C PRO A 90 14.72 2.32 -4.98
N ARG A 91 14.48 3.06 -3.88
CA ARG A 91 15.55 3.44 -2.93
C ARG A 91 16.07 2.22 -2.17
N PHE A 92 15.17 1.31 -1.77
CA PHE A 92 15.57 0.05 -1.13
C PHE A 92 16.23 -0.90 -2.11
N ASP A 93 15.75 -0.97 -3.36
CA ASP A 93 16.32 -1.82 -4.39
C ASP A 93 17.72 -1.36 -4.83
N ALA A 94 18.10 -0.11 -4.57
CA ALA A 94 19.44 0.43 -4.79
C ALA A 94 20.48 -0.11 -3.76
N ILE A 95 20.05 -0.70 -2.65
CA ILE A 95 20.94 -1.30 -1.65
C ILE A 95 21.61 -2.53 -2.25
N ARG A 96 22.94 -2.48 -2.32
CA ARG A 96 23.78 -3.49 -3.02
C ARG A 96 23.80 -4.86 -2.33
N ARG A 97 23.68 -4.88 -0.99
CA ARG A 97 23.68 -6.12 -0.19
C ARG A 97 22.26 -6.67 -0.08
N GLN A 98 22.03 -7.86 -0.62
CA GLN A 98 20.70 -8.51 -0.61
C GLN A 98 20.09 -8.68 0.80
N PRO A 99 20.82 -9.19 1.83
CA PRO A 99 20.24 -9.36 3.16
C PRO A 99 19.86 -8.01 3.80
N LEU A 100 20.67 -6.97 3.62
CA LEU A 100 20.38 -5.64 4.14
C LEU A 100 19.15 -5.01 3.46
N ARG A 101 19.00 -5.22 2.15
CA ARG A 101 17.81 -4.79 1.40
C ARG A 101 16.55 -5.45 1.91
N LEU A 102 16.59 -6.77 2.15
CA LEU A 102 15.45 -7.51 2.67
C LEU A 102 15.11 -7.06 4.09
N ALA A 103 16.12 -6.94 4.96
CA ALA A 103 15.94 -6.46 6.32
C ALA A 103 15.31 -5.06 6.37
N ALA A 104 15.77 -4.13 5.53
CA ALA A 104 15.23 -2.77 5.45
C ALA A 104 13.76 -2.75 4.97
N LYS A 105 13.39 -3.61 4.02
CA LYS A 105 12.00 -3.76 3.54
C LYS A 105 11.08 -4.33 4.63
N LEU A 106 11.54 -5.38 5.33
CA LEU A 106 10.80 -5.99 6.43
C LEU A 106 10.62 -5.02 7.60
N LEU A 107 11.69 -4.29 7.96
CA LEU A 107 11.63 -3.29 9.03
C LEU A 107 10.62 -2.18 8.68
N LEU A 108 10.58 -1.74 7.42
CA LEU A 108 9.59 -0.77 6.97
C LEU A 108 8.17 -1.33 7.07
N ALA A 109 7.95 -2.59 6.68
CA ALA A 109 6.64 -3.23 6.76
C ALA A 109 6.17 -3.36 8.22
N ILE A 110 7.06 -3.82 9.12
CA ILE A 110 6.77 -3.94 10.55
C ILE A 110 6.46 -2.56 11.15
N ALA A 111 7.24 -1.54 10.81
CA ALA A 111 7.01 -0.17 11.28
C ALA A 111 5.68 0.40 10.76
N ALA A 112 5.33 0.15 9.49
CA ALA A 112 4.09 0.62 8.89
C ALA A 112 2.86 -0.03 9.56
N VAL A 113 2.86 -1.35 9.69
CA VAL A 113 1.78 -2.11 10.35
C VAL A 113 1.70 -1.74 11.83
N GLY A 114 2.83 -1.64 12.53
CA GLY A 114 2.85 -1.21 13.93
C GLY A 114 2.30 0.21 14.13
N ALA A 115 2.62 1.15 13.22
CA ALA A 115 2.07 2.50 13.25
C ALA A 115 0.56 2.52 12.95
N GLU A 116 0.09 1.68 12.04
CA GLU A 116 -1.33 1.50 11.73
C GLU A 116 -2.12 1.01 12.96
N TYR A 117 -1.67 -0.08 13.58
CA TYR A 117 -2.31 -0.59 14.80
C TYR A 117 -2.22 0.41 15.96
N ALA A 118 -1.10 1.10 16.13
CA ALA A 118 -0.99 2.16 17.12
C ALA A 118 -1.99 3.28 16.86
N PHE A 119 -2.18 3.67 15.61
CA PHE A 119 -3.16 4.68 15.22
C PHE A 119 -4.60 4.21 15.49
N LEU A 120 -4.94 2.98 15.14
CA LEU A 120 -6.24 2.38 15.41
C LEU A 120 -6.58 2.34 16.91
N LEU A 121 -5.61 1.95 17.74
CA LEU A 121 -5.79 1.83 19.19
C LEU A 121 -5.84 3.17 19.91
N PHE A 122 -4.94 4.11 19.58
CA PHE A 122 -4.78 5.36 20.34
C PHE A 122 -5.64 6.50 19.80
N VAL A 123 -5.87 6.58 18.49
CA VAL A 123 -6.58 7.70 17.87
C VAL A 123 -8.04 7.36 17.61
N LEU A 124 -8.32 6.24 16.95
CA LEU A 124 -9.68 5.84 16.61
C LEU A 124 -10.41 5.11 17.75
N ARG A 125 -9.66 4.55 18.71
CA ARG A 125 -10.21 3.82 19.85
C ARG A 125 -11.31 2.82 19.44
N LEU A 126 -11.08 2.08 18.36
CA LEU A 126 -12.02 1.09 17.87
C LEU A 126 -12.07 -0.08 18.87
N GLU A 127 -13.13 -0.13 19.66
CA GLU A 127 -13.38 -1.19 20.67
C GLU A 127 -13.34 -2.58 20.05
N ALA A 128 -13.74 -2.73 18.80
CA ALA A 128 -13.66 -3.98 18.06
C ALA A 128 -12.21 -4.52 17.96
N VAL A 129 -11.25 -3.65 17.64
CA VAL A 129 -9.82 -4.03 17.53
C VAL A 129 -9.25 -4.37 18.90
N VAL A 130 -9.63 -3.63 19.95
CA VAL A 130 -9.20 -3.89 21.33
C VAL A 130 -9.73 -5.24 21.81
N THR A 131 -11.01 -5.54 21.56
CA THR A 131 -11.64 -6.81 21.94
C THR A 131 -11.06 -8.00 21.17
N GLU A 132 -10.82 -7.85 19.87
CA GLU A 132 -10.16 -8.89 19.08
C GLU A 132 -8.73 -9.16 19.59
N LEU A 133 -7.94 -8.13 19.85
CA LEU A 133 -6.56 -8.30 20.33
C LEU A 133 -6.52 -8.97 21.72
N SER A 134 -7.46 -8.62 22.61
CA SER A 134 -7.52 -9.16 23.96
C SER A 134 -8.09 -10.58 24.04
N SER A 135 -8.98 -10.96 23.12
CA SER A 135 -9.61 -12.28 23.05
C SER A 135 -8.81 -13.31 22.23
N THR A 136 -7.87 -12.85 21.40
CA THR A 136 -7.11 -13.71 20.49
C THR A 136 -5.93 -14.35 21.22
N ALA A 137 -5.79 -15.68 21.11
CA ALA A 137 -4.65 -16.41 21.68
C ALA A 137 -3.31 -15.88 21.10
N PRO A 138 -2.26 -15.73 21.92
CA PRO A 138 -0.98 -15.17 21.48
C PRO A 138 -0.35 -15.93 20.31
N ALA A 139 -0.58 -17.24 20.23
CA ALA A 139 -0.13 -18.06 19.11
C ALA A 139 -0.77 -17.64 17.77
N LEU A 140 -2.05 -17.24 17.79
CA LEU A 140 -2.76 -16.79 16.61
C LEU A 140 -2.28 -15.41 16.16
N LEU A 141 -1.94 -14.52 17.11
CA LEU A 141 -1.35 -13.21 16.81
C LEU A 141 0.01 -13.33 16.08
N TRP A 142 0.85 -14.28 16.54
CA TRP A 142 2.11 -14.55 15.85
C TRP A 142 1.90 -15.16 14.46
N ALA A 143 0.90 -16.04 14.31
CA ALA A 143 0.56 -16.63 13.01
C ALA A 143 0.06 -15.58 12.02
N THR A 144 -0.80 -14.65 12.43
CA THR A 144 -1.28 -13.54 11.58
C THR A 144 -0.17 -12.58 11.21
N ALA A 145 0.73 -12.25 12.16
CA ALA A 145 1.90 -11.43 11.87
C ALA A 145 2.84 -12.08 10.84
N ALA A 146 3.10 -13.39 10.98
CA ALA A 146 3.91 -14.15 10.02
C ALA A 146 3.25 -14.19 8.64
N LEU A 147 1.93 -14.38 8.58
CA LEU A 147 1.16 -14.35 7.33
C LEU A 147 1.23 -12.96 6.67
N GLY A 148 1.09 -11.88 7.45
CA GLY A 148 1.21 -10.51 6.95
C GLY A 148 2.59 -10.22 6.35
N LEU A 149 3.66 -10.69 6.99
CA LEU A 149 5.02 -10.58 6.45
C LEU A 149 5.20 -11.40 5.17
N ALA A 150 4.63 -12.60 5.09
CA ALA A 150 4.66 -13.43 3.90
C ALA A 150 3.91 -12.76 2.73
N LEU A 151 2.73 -12.18 3.00
CA LEU A 151 1.96 -11.39 2.03
C LEU A 151 2.74 -10.16 1.56
N PHE A 152 3.43 -9.47 2.45
CA PHE A 152 4.27 -8.33 2.07
C PHE A 152 5.42 -8.74 1.15
N LEU A 153 6.08 -9.87 1.41
CA LEU A 153 7.13 -10.39 0.52
C LEU A 153 6.58 -10.76 -0.85
N LEU A 154 5.42 -11.42 -0.88
CA LEU A 154 4.72 -11.75 -2.13
C LEU A 154 4.35 -10.49 -2.91
N TYR A 155 3.85 -9.47 -2.22
CA TYR A 155 3.57 -8.16 -2.79
C TYR A 155 4.83 -7.50 -3.38
N ASP A 156 5.97 -7.52 -2.67
CA ASP A 156 7.25 -7.00 -3.19
C ASP A 156 7.70 -7.73 -4.45
N LEU A 157 7.56 -9.06 -4.49
CA LEU A 157 7.85 -9.87 -5.67
C LEU A 157 6.91 -9.53 -6.84
N CYS A 158 5.62 -9.37 -6.58
CA CYS A 158 4.62 -8.99 -7.57
C CYS A 158 4.94 -7.62 -8.18
N LEU A 159 5.27 -6.62 -7.34
CA LEU A 159 5.69 -5.30 -7.81
C LEU A 159 6.95 -5.35 -8.67
N ASN A 160 7.91 -6.22 -8.35
CA ASN A 160 9.12 -6.43 -9.17
C ASN A 160 8.73 -6.95 -10.56
N ARG A 161 7.89 -7.98 -10.61
CA ARG A 161 7.43 -8.57 -11.88
C ARG A 161 6.65 -7.55 -12.71
N LEU A 162 5.72 -6.82 -12.09
CA LEU A 162 4.93 -5.78 -12.77
C LEU A 162 5.83 -4.66 -13.32
N THR A 163 6.81 -4.20 -12.56
CA THR A 163 7.75 -3.17 -13.02
C THR A 163 8.55 -3.65 -14.25
N VAL A 164 9.04 -4.88 -14.23
CA VAL A 164 9.78 -5.47 -15.35
C VAL A 164 8.89 -5.63 -16.59
N LEU A 165 7.67 -6.13 -16.42
CA LEU A 165 6.71 -6.30 -17.51
C LEU A 165 6.33 -4.94 -18.14
N TYR A 166 6.08 -3.94 -17.29
CA TYR A 166 5.73 -2.60 -17.76
C TYR A 166 6.87 -1.97 -18.56
N ARG A 167 8.12 -2.10 -18.10
CA ARG A 167 9.29 -1.59 -18.80
C ARG A 167 9.57 -2.33 -20.11
N ARG A 168 9.29 -3.64 -20.18
CA ARG A 168 9.42 -4.43 -21.42
C ARG A 168 8.43 -4.02 -22.51
N ARG A 169 7.20 -3.68 -22.13
CA ARG A 169 6.17 -3.22 -23.10
C ARG A 169 6.43 -1.80 -23.65
N ARG A 170 7.34 -1.09 -23.05
CA ARG A 170 7.64 0.29 -23.42
C ARG A 170 8.88 0.42 -24.34
N LYS A 171 9.64 -0.67 -24.52
CA LYS A 171 10.70 -0.79 -25.52
C LYS A 171 10.14 -1.30 -26.83
#